data_5b09dcfa655a07fabd6cd14f8a54f7a6
#
_entry.id   5b09dcfa655a07fabd6cd14f8a54f7a6
#
_cell.length_a   1.000
_cell.length_b   1.000
_cell.length_c   1.000
_cell.angle_alpha   90.00
_cell.angle_beta   90.00
_cell.angle_gamma   90.00
#
_symmetry.space_group_name_H-M   'P 1'
#
loop_
_entity.id
_entity.type
_entity.pdbx_description
1 polymer ?
#
loop_
_entity_poly.entity_id
_entity_poly.type
_entity_poly.pdbx_seq_one_letter_code
_entity_poly.pdbx_strand_id
1 'polypeptide(L)'
;MSVEETTAADPKAASIWHVDRTALVSQLISGDPSDPRALVLVRDNGRNSAFVEIDGTEHPETDPRVLEVEPAPARGWEEGAGAEVDATVVMCTVGSCDMLEDAVRAILAQDHQRFTLVVVDNAPHT
;
A
#
# COMPACT_ATOMS: atom_id res chain seq x y z
N MET A 1 -19.74 -29.24 25.72
CA MET A 1 -18.51 -29.09 24.93
C MET A 1 -18.29 -27.61 24.72
N SER A 2 -17.41 -27.06 25.52
CA SER A 2 -17.06 -25.66 25.38
C SER A 2 -16.07 -25.52 24.24
N VAL A 3 -16.50 -24.82 23.20
CA VAL A 3 -15.56 -24.35 22.19
C VAL A 3 -14.82 -23.18 22.82
N GLU A 4 -13.60 -23.41 23.26
CA GLU A 4 -12.73 -22.30 23.57
C GLU A 4 -12.43 -21.58 22.26
N GLU A 5 -13.13 -20.48 22.05
CA GLU A 5 -12.59 -19.48 21.13
C GLU A 5 -11.34 -18.93 21.78
N THR A 6 -10.23 -19.54 21.45
CA THR A 6 -8.97 -18.86 21.65
C THR A 6 -9.01 -17.65 20.74
N THR A 7 -9.11 -16.47 21.35
CA THR A 7 -8.74 -15.22 20.69
C THR A 7 -7.23 -15.20 20.43
N ALA A 8 -6.72 -16.25 19.80
CA ALA A 8 -5.41 -16.18 19.20
C ALA A 8 -5.51 -15.14 18.09
N ALA A 9 -4.66 -14.14 18.14
CA ALA A 9 -4.52 -13.19 17.05
C ALA A 9 -4.51 -13.97 15.73
N ASP A 10 -5.33 -13.56 14.78
CA ASP A 10 -5.32 -14.14 13.44
C ASP A 10 -3.86 -14.16 12.96
N PRO A 11 -3.28 -15.36 12.68
CA PRO A 11 -1.89 -15.43 12.23
C PRO A 11 -1.65 -14.68 10.93
N LYS A 12 -2.71 -14.27 10.24
CA LYS A 12 -2.67 -13.44 9.03
C LYS A 12 -2.77 -11.95 9.34
N ALA A 13 -3.09 -11.56 10.58
CA ALA A 13 -3.17 -10.15 10.95
C ALA A 13 -1.80 -9.50 10.80
N ALA A 14 -1.77 -8.36 10.17
CA ALA A 14 -0.57 -7.59 9.94
C ALA A 14 -0.83 -6.11 10.11
N SER A 15 0.10 -5.42 10.72
CA SER A 15 0.16 -3.97 10.66
C SER A 15 0.80 -3.54 9.33
N ILE A 16 0.34 -2.44 8.78
CA ILE A 16 0.89 -1.87 7.55
C ILE A 16 1.50 -0.52 7.89
N TRP A 17 2.76 -0.39 7.58
CA TRP A 17 3.55 0.77 7.92
C TRP A 17 4.17 1.42 6.70
N HIS A 18 4.36 2.71 6.83
CA HIS A 18 5.12 3.51 5.91
C HIS A 18 6.31 4.08 6.68
N VAL A 19 7.51 3.79 6.24
CA VAL A 19 8.74 4.27 6.90
C VAL A 19 9.54 5.12 5.92
N ASP A 20 9.80 6.35 6.33
CA ASP A 20 10.77 7.21 5.65
C ASP A 20 12.12 7.06 6.34
N ARG A 21 13.06 6.39 5.68
CA ARG A 21 14.40 6.16 6.24
C ARG A 21 15.26 7.42 6.28
N THR A 22 14.99 8.37 5.42
CA THR A 22 15.73 9.63 5.41
C THR A 22 15.42 10.47 6.64
N ALA A 23 14.14 10.55 6.99
CA ALA A 23 13.68 11.31 8.15
C ALA A 23 13.60 10.48 9.44
N LEU A 24 13.75 9.15 9.36
CA LEU A 24 13.55 8.21 10.47
C LEU A 24 12.16 8.34 11.11
N VAL A 25 11.14 8.44 10.27
CA VAL A 25 9.74 8.59 10.69
C VAL A 25 8.93 7.42 10.18
N SER A 26 8.06 6.87 11.02
CA SER A 26 7.11 5.84 10.64
C SER A 26 5.68 6.34 10.79
N GLN A 27 4.80 5.79 9.97
CA GLN A 27 3.36 6.00 10.05
C GLN A 27 2.66 4.66 9.96
N LEU A 28 1.81 4.37 10.93
CA LEU A 28 0.92 3.21 10.86
C LEU A 28 -0.23 3.54 9.91
N ILE A 29 -0.35 2.79 8.83
CA ILE A 29 -1.39 2.98 7.82
C ILE A 29 -2.63 2.17 8.17
N SER A 30 -2.44 0.94 8.64
CA SER A 30 -3.54 0.03 8.94
C SER A 30 -3.09 -1.05 9.91
N GLY A 31 -4.04 -1.65 10.62
CA GLY A 31 -3.76 -2.68 11.59
C GLY A 31 -3.37 -2.13 12.96
N ASP A 32 -2.83 -2.98 13.79
CA ASP A 32 -2.43 -2.68 15.16
C ASP A 32 -0.93 -2.92 15.32
N PRO A 33 -0.20 -2.03 16.04
CA PRO A 33 1.24 -2.25 16.28
C PRO A 33 1.56 -3.60 16.95
N SER A 34 0.60 -4.18 17.67
CA SER A 34 0.76 -5.49 18.30
C SER A 34 0.50 -6.67 17.38
N ASP A 35 0.11 -6.45 16.13
CA ASP A 35 -0.10 -7.52 15.17
C ASP A 35 1.18 -8.34 14.97
N PRO A 36 1.05 -9.67 14.75
CA PRO A 36 2.22 -10.56 14.71
C PRO A 36 3.17 -10.30 13.55
N ARG A 37 2.69 -9.63 12.50
CA ARG A 37 3.48 -9.27 11.32
C ARG A 37 3.39 -7.79 11.07
N ALA A 38 4.43 -7.25 10.47
CA ALA A 38 4.41 -5.90 9.95
C ALA A 38 4.81 -5.92 8.47
N LEU A 39 4.00 -5.28 7.66
CA LEU A 39 4.28 -5.03 6.25
C LEU A 39 4.76 -3.58 6.16
N VAL A 40 5.99 -3.39 5.74
CA VAL A 40 6.62 -2.07 5.77
C VAL A 40 6.95 -1.62 4.36
N LEU A 41 6.33 -0.54 3.93
CA LEU A 41 6.74 0.18 2.74
C LEU A 41 7.82 1.18 3.11
N VAL A 42 9.00 0.98 2.55
CA VAL A 42 10.17 1.80 2.84
C VAL A 42 10.32 2.87 1.78
N ARG A 43 10.50 4.10 2.23
CA ARG A 43 10.79 5.24 1.34
C ARG A 43 12.14 5.85 1.66
N ASP A 44 12.84 6.20 0.61
CA ASP A 44 14.10 6.93 0.66
C ASP A 44 13.98 8.17 -0.21
N ASN A 45 14.21 9.34 0.37
CA ASN A 45 14.13 10.61 -0.38
C ASN A 45 12.81 10.80 -1.14
N GLY A 46 11.69 10.41 -0.52
CA GLY A 46 10.37 10.54 -1.13
C GLY A 46 10.02 9.47 -2.19
N ARG A 47 10.89 8.50 -2.41
CA ARG A 47 10.67 7.40 -3.36
C ARG A 47 10.40 6.09 -2.64
N ASN A 48 9.46 5.32 -3.15
CA ASN A 48 9.26 3.95 -2.69
C ASN A 48 10.48 3.11 -3.09
N SER A 49 11.22 2.60 -2.11
CA SER A 49 12.48 1.93 -2.38
C SER A 49 12.48 0.45 -2.07
N ALA A 50 11.66 0.02 -1.11
CA ALA A 50 11.59 -1.39 -0.72
C ALA A 50 10.26 -1.70 -0.05
N PHE A 51 9.92 -2.95 -0.04
CA PHE A 51 8.82 -3.50 0.73
C PHE A 51 9.34 -4.69 1.50
N VAL A 52 9.12 -4.72 2.81
CA VAL A 52 9.62 -5.80 3.65
C VAL A 52 8.53 -6.29 4.59
N GLU A 53 8.46 -7.61 4.74
CA GLU A 53 7.62 -8.25 5.74
C GLU A 53 8.51 -8.72 6.88
N ILE A 54 8.18 -8.29 8.09
CA ILE A 54 8.93 -8.62 9.30
C ILE A 54 7.98 -9.09 10.38
N ASP A 55 8.53 -9.72 11.41
CA ASP A 55 7.78 -9.92 12.65
C ASP A 55 7.35 -8.58 13.21
N GLY A 56 6.22 -8.56 13.92
CA GLY A 56 5.65 -7.33 14.41
C GLY A 56 6.63 -6.46 15.19
N THR A 57 6.54 -5.16 14.98
CA THR A 57 7.34 -4.16 15.65
C THR A 57 6.49 -2.91 15.91
N GLU A 58 6.74 -2.24 17.03
CA GLU A 58 6.10 -0.95 17.34
C GLU A 58 6.89 0.24 16.80
N HIS A 59 8.15 0.03 16.43
CA HIS A 59 9.05 1.08 15.98
C HIS A 59 9.82 0.67 14.72
N PRO A 60 9.13 0.51 13.59
CA PRO A 60 9.81 0.09 12.36
C PRO A 60 10.85 1.10 11.87
N GLU A 61 10.73 2.38 12.25
CA GLU A 61 11.67 3.43 11.87
C GLU A 61 13.09 3.22 12.42
N THR A 62 13.23 2.40 13.47
CA THR A 62 14.51 2.07 14.08
C THR A 62 14.86 0.57 13.99
N ASP A 63 14.00 -0.22 13.36
CA ASP A 63 14.21 -1.65 13.22
C ASP A 63 15.32 -1.95 12.21
N PRO A 64 16.38 -2.68 12.58
CA PRO A 64 17.47 -2.99 11.65
C PRO A 64 17.00 -3.71 10.38
N ARG A 65 15.97 -4.54 10.47
CA ARG A 65 15.43 -5.26 9.31
C ARG A 65 14.85 -4.30 8.28
N VAL A 66 14.36 -3.15 8.71
CA VAL A 66 13.86 -2.08 7.85
C VAL A 66 15.00 -1.18 7.37
N LEU A 67 15.88 -0.79 8.28
CA LEU A 67 16.96 0.14 7.97
C LEU A 67 18.02 -0.45 7.05
N GLU A 68 18.23 -1.76 7.10
CA GLU A 68 19.26 -2.46 6.34
C GLU A 68 18.74 -3.10 5.05
N VAL A 69 17.43 -3.06 4.78
CA VAL A 69 16.91 -3.63 3.54
C VAL A 69 17.46 -2.85 2.35
N GLU A 70 17.96 -3.59 1.37
CA GLU A 70 18.49 -2.96 0.17
C GLU A 70 17.37 -2.31 -0.65
N PRO A 71 17.56 -1.06 -1.08
CA PRO A 71 16.60 -0.43 -1.97
C PRO A 71 16.53 -1.19 -3.29
N ALA A 72 15.32 -1.30 -3.84
CA ALA A 72 15.16 -1.81 -5.19
C ALA A 72 15.99 -0.95 -6.16
N PRO A 73 16.62 -1.57 -7.17
CA PRO A 73 17.42 -0.82 -8.13
C PRO A 73 16.60 0.32 -8.71
N ALA A 74 17.12 1.53 -8.61
CA ALA A 74 16.54 2.68 -9.29
C ALA A 74 16.64 2.43 -10.79
N ARG A 75 15.55 1.95 -11.39
CA ARG A 75 15.42 1.99 -12.83
C ARG A 75 15.25 3.45 -13.21
N GLY A 76 16.16 3.98 -14.00
CA GLY A 76 15.99 5.32 -14.53
C GLY A 76 14.64 5.41 -15.24
N TRP A 77 13.80 6.32 -14.78
CA TRP A 77 12.56 6.63 -15.46
C TRP A 77 12.91 7.46 -16.67
N GLU A 78 12.96 6.84 -17.82
CA GLU A 78 13.01 7.59 -19.07
C GLU A 78 11.60 8.15 -19.31
N GLU A 79 11.54 9.43 -19.62
CA GLU A 79 10.28 10.06 -20.02
C GLU A 79 9.69 9.29 -21.21
N GLY A 80 8.43 8.90 -21.10
CA GLY A 80 7.75 8.09 -22.11
C GLY A 80 8.02 6.60 -22.01
N ALA A 81 8.86 6.12 -21.10
CA ALA A 81 9.02 4.69 -20.86
C ALA A 81 7.69 4.11 -20.39
N GLY A 82 7.25 3.05 -21.03
CA GLY A 82 5.95 2.43 -20.73
C GLY A 82 4.77 3.05 -21.46
N ALA A 83 4.94 4.06 -22.27
CA ALA A 83 3.85 4.69 -23.03
C ALA A 83 3.10 3.70 -23.93
N GLU A 84 3.75 2.64 -24.37
CA GLU A 84 3.18 1.61 -25.21
C GLU A 84 2.62 0.42 -24.43
N VAL A 85 2.68 0.46 -23.11
CA VAL A 85 2.14 -0.61 -22.26
C VAL A 85 0.65 -0.38 -22.05
N ASP A 86 -0.15 -1.38 -22.35
CA ASP A 86 -1.56 -1.35 -22.01
C ASP A 86 -1.72 -1.62 -20.52
N ALA A 87 -2.45 -0.74 -19.85
CA ALA A 87 -2.71 -0.86 -18.42
C ALA A 87 -4.22 -0.90 -18.15
N THR A 88 -4.60 -1.62 -17.12
CA THR A 88 -5.97 -1.61 -16.61
C THR A 88 -5.93 -1.05 -15.18
N VAL A 89 -6.66 0.03 -14.97
CA VAL A 89 -6.85 0.60 -13.63
C VAL A 89 -8.16 0.07 -13.09
N VAL A 90 -8.12 -0.61 -11.96
CA VAL A 90 -9.31 -1.12 -11.30
C VAL A 90 -9.57 -0.26 -10.06
N MET A 91 -10.71 0.38 -10.03
CA MET A 91 -11.17 1.15 -8.88
C MET A 91 -12.33 0.43 -8.21
N CYS A 92 -12.16 0.05 -6.96
CA CYS A 92 -13.23 -0.54 -6.16
C CYS A 92 -13.90 0.55 -5.32
N THR A 93 -15.23 0.56 -5.32
CA THR A 93 -16.00 1.53 -4.55
C THR A 93 -17.15 0.84 -3.82
N VAL A 94 -17.63 1.46 -2.77
CA VAL A 94 -18.82 1.03 -2.02
C VAL A 94 -19.85 2.15 -2.13
N GLY A 95 -20.78 1.98 -3.07
CA GLY A 95 -21.77 3.01 -3.37
C GLY A 95 -21.17 4.23 -4.08
N SER A 96 -22.00 5.21 -4.38
CA SER A 96 -21.56 6.48 -4.92
C SER A 96 -21.26 7.46 -3.80
N CYS A 97 -20.16 8.18 -3.90
CA CYS A 97 -19.81 9.26 -3.00
C CYS A 97 -19.36 10.47 -3.82
N ASP A 98 -19.39 11.65 -3.20
CA ASP A 98 -19.00 12.89 -3.88
C ASP A 98 -17.56 12.86 -4.40
N MET A 99 -16.71 12.07 -3.79
CA MET A 99 -15.31 11.93 -4.17
C MET A 99 -15.10 11.00 -5.36
N LEU A 100 -16.07 10.15 -5.70
CA LEU A 100 -15.92 9.18 -6.78
C LEU A 100 -15.75 9.85 -8.13
N GLU A 101 -16.54 10.85 -8.43
CA GLU A 101 -16.47 11.58 -9.69
C GLU A 101 -15.11 12.25 -9.86
N ASP A 102 -14.63 12.92 -8.82
CA ASP A 102 -13.32 13.58 -8.85
C ASP A 102 -12.19 12.58 -9.02
N ALA A 103 -12.27 11.42 -8.37
CA ALA A 103 -11.29 10.36 -8.52
C ALA A 103 -11.27 9.80 -9.94
N VAL A 104 -12.42 9.55 -10.52
CA VAL A 104 -12.53 9.08 -11.91
C VAL A 104 -11.94 10.12 -12.86
N ARG A 105 -12.27 11.38 -12.70
CA ARG A 105 -11.73 12.46 -13.54
C ARG A 105 -10.21 12.57 -13.44
N ALA A 106 -9.67 12.43 -12.23
CA ALA A 106 -8.23 12.46 -12.01
C ALA A 106 -7.52 11.32 -12.73
N ILE A 107 -8.09 10.12 -12.69
CA ILE A 107 -7.53 8.96 -13.41
C ILE A 107 -7.60 9.16 -14.92
N LEU A 108 -8.73 9.67 -15.42
CA LEU A 108 -8.89 9.90 -16.86
C LEU A 108 -8.00 11.03 -17.39
N ALA A 109 -7.56 11.92 -16.52
CA ALA A 109 -6.70 13.05 -16.86
C ALA A 109 -5.21 12.72 -16.84
N GLN A 110 -4.82 11.48 -16.48
CA GLN A 110 -3.41 11.10 -16.43
C GLN A 110 -2.75 11.11 -17.80
N ASP A 111 -1.43 11.20 -17.81
CA ASP A 111 -0.65 11.30 -19.06
C ASP A 111 -0.62 10.00 -19.86
N HIS A 112 -0.78 8.85 -19.20
CA HIS A 112 -0.75 7.56 -19.88
C HIS A 112 -2.00 7.42 -20.76
N GLN A 113 -1.80 7.18 -22.06
CA GLN A 113 -2.89 7.15 -23.05
C GLN A 113 -3.52 5.75 -23.21
N ARG A 114 -2.75 4.70 -22.91
CA ARG A 114 -3.15 3.31 -23.17
C ARG A 114 -3.60 2.64 -21.88
N PHE A 115 -4.74 3.07 -21.39
CA PHE A 115 -5.33 2.43 -20.21
C PHE A 115 -6.84 2.28 -20.35
N THR A 116 -7.36 1.31 -19.62
CA THR A 116 -8.79 1.10 -19.43
C THR A 116 -9.10 1.27 -17.95
N LEU A 117 -10.10 2.05 -17.63
CA LEU A 117 -10.59 2.20 -16.26
C LEU A 117 -11.79 1.28 -16.05
N VAL A 118 -11.70 0.43 -15.04
CA VAL A 118 -12.80 -0.43 -14.60
C VAL A 118 -13.20 0.00 -13.20
N VAL A 119 -14.45 0.38 -13.03
CA VAL A 119 -15.01 0.74 -11.72
C VAL A 119 -15.87 -0.42 -11.23
N VAL A 120 -15.54 -0.96 -10.07
CA VAL A 120 -16.29 -2.05 -9.43
C VAL A 120 -17.04 -1.48 -8.25
N ASP A 121 -18.37 -1.51 -8.32
CA ASP A 121 -19.24 -1.10 -7.22
C ASP A 121 -19.60 -2.33 -6.39
N ASN A 122 -19.09 -2.39 -5.17
CA ASN A 122 -19.29 -3.51 -4.25
C ASN A 122 -20.60 -3.39 -3.42
N ALA A 123 -21.32 -2.29 -3.55
CA ALA A 123 -22.58 -2.07 -2.84
C ALA A 123 -23.58 -1.30 -3.70
N PRO A 124 -24.01 -1.87 -4.86
CA PRO A 124 -24.79 -1.13 -5.87
C PRO A 124 -26.20 -0.76 -5.44
N HIS A 125 -26.70 -1.28 -4.33
CA HIS A 125 -28.07 -1.07 -3.86
C HIS A 125 -28.18 -0.15 -2.64
N THR A 126 -27.14 0.52 -2.28
CA THR A 126 -27.17 1.47 -1.16
C THR A 126 -27.34 2.91 -1.63
#